data_0168c98e590cd349c082ab848c52eed7
#
_entry.id   0168c98e590cd349c082ab848c52eed7
#
_cell.length_a   1.000
_cell.length_b   1.000
_cell.length_c   1.000
_cell.angle_alpha   90.00
_cell.angle_beta   90.00
_cell.angle_gamma   90.00
#
_symmetry.space_group_name_H-M   'P 1'
#
loop_
_entity.id
_entity.type
_entity.pdbx_description
1 polymer ?
#
loop_
_entity_poly.entity_id
_entity_poly.type
_entity_poly.pdbx_seq_one_letter_code
_entity_poly.pdbx_strand_id
1 'polypeptide(L)'
;MAKIKLGIAPIAWTNDDMPDLGKENTFEQCVSEMALAGFTGCEVGGSYPKDPVVLKKALELRGISIASAWFSSFLLTQPYEQVEKDFIAHCEFLKAMGAEFCNVAEQGNSVQGKLDVPVFAGKPTNTEEQW
;
A
#
# COMPACT_ATOMS: atom_id res chain seq x y z
N MET A 1 -17.10 11.01 -22.90
CA MET A 1 -17.02 9.75 -22.15
C MET A 1 -15.86 9.83 -21.18
N ALA A 2 -16.06 9.49 -19.91
CA ALA A 2 -14.97 9.41 -18.95
C ALA A 2 -13.96 8.32 -19.42
N LYS A 3 -12.68 8.69 -19.50
CA LYS A 3 -11.63 7.75 -19.90
C LYS A 3 -11.24 6.93 -18.67
N ILE A 4 -11.54 5.64 -18.68
CA ILE A 4 -11.14 4.73 -17.60
C ILE A 4 -9.62 4.63 -17.59
N LYS A 5 -9.02 4.81 -16.40
CA LYS A 5 -7.59 4.56 -16.14
C LYS A 5 -7.47 3.26 -15.35
N LEU A 6 -6.50 2.44 -15.73
CA LEU A 6 -6.24 1.19 -15.03
C LEU A 6 -4.99 1.34 -14.15
N GLY A 7 -5.12 0.92 -12.91
CA GLY A 7 -4.02 0.84 -11.93
C GLY A 7 -3.86 -0.58 -11.42
N ILE A 8 -2.69 -0.87 -10.84
CA ILE A 8 -2.36 -2.19 -10.29
C ILE A 8 -1.52 -2.05 -9.02
N ALA A 9 -1.72 -2.96 -8.07
CA ALA A 9 -0.85 -3.09 -6.90
C ALA A 9 0.40 -3.93 -7.23
N PRO A 10 1.56 -3.70 -6.58
CA PRO A 10 2.79 -4.45 -6.82
C PRO A 10 2.76 -5.89 -6.31
N ILE A 11 1.70 -6.31 -5.64
CA ILE A 11 1.57 -7.62 -4.99
C ILE A 11 1.74 -8.82 -5.96
N ALA A 12 1.58 -8.60 -7.26
CA ALA A 12 1.85 -9.60 -8.29
C ALA A 12 3.36 -9.85 -8.52
N TRP A 13 4.22 -8.95 -8.09
CA TRP A 13 5.69 -9.03 -8.21
C TRP A 13 6.38 -9.25 -6.87
N THR A 14 5.94 -8.53 -5.83
CA THR A 14 6.48 -8.58 -4.46
C THR A 14 5.34 -8.66 -3.47
N ASN A 15 5.52 -9.34 -2.36
CA ASN A 15 4.47 -9.50 -1.35
C ASN A 15 4.94 -8.97 0.00
N ASP A 16 4.31 -7.90 0.50
CA ASP A 16 4.70 -7.26 1.75
C ASP A 16 4.34 -8.12 2.99
N ASP A 17 3.34 -9.01 2.88
CA ASP A 17 2.95 -9.94 3.95
C ASP A 17 3.78 -11.24 3.92
N MET A 18 4.33 -11.59 2.77
CA MET A 18 5.18 -12.76 2.56
C MET A 18 6.46 -12.33 1.84
N PRO A 19 7.40 -11.67 2.52
CA PRO A 19 8.53 -10.97 1.91
C PRO A 19 9.52 -11.85 1.16
N ASP A 20 9.46 -13.16 1.33
CA ASP A 20 10.25 -14.11 0.53
C ASP A 20 9.69 -14.34 -0.88
N LEU A 21 8.41 -13.99 -1.11
CA LEU A 21 7.79 -14.11 -2.42
C LEU A 21 8.10 -12.89 -3.28
N GLY A 22 8.85 -13.12 -4.35
CA GLY A 22 9.18 -12.08 -5.33
C GLY A 22 10.25 -11.09 -4.87
N LYS A 23 11.01 -11.41 -3.81
CA LYS A 23 12.09 -10.54 -3.29
C LYS A 23 13.20 -10.24 -4.29
N GLU A 24 13.33 -11.09 -5.32
CA GLU A 24 14.24 -10.90 -6.44
C GLU A 24 13.79 -9.80 -7.41
N ASN A 25 12.51 -9.44 -7.41
CA ASN A 25 11.99 -8.41 -8.30
C ASN A 25 12.32 -7.02 -7.73
N THR A 26 13.02 -6.22 -8.51
CA THR A 26 13.33 -4.85 -8.12
C THR A 26 12.14 -3.91 -8.34
N PHE A 27 12.12 -2.78 -7.63
CA PHE A 27 11.13 -1.72 -7.85
C PHE A 27 11.07 -1.31 -9.32
N GLU A 28 12.24 -1.09 -9.95
CA GLU A 28 12.36 -0.65 -11.34
C GLU A 28 11.79 -1.67 -12.31
N GLN A 29 11.98 -2.97 -12.04
CA GLN A 29 11.39 -4.04 -12.82
C GLN A 29 9.87 -4.00 -12.71
N CYS A 30 9.33 -3.99 -11.48
CA CYS A 30 7.90 -3.97 -11.23
C CYS A 30 7.20 -2.84 -11.99
N VAL A 31 7.65 -1.60 -11.83
CA VAL A 31 7.01 -0.45 -12.48
C VAL A 31 7.22 -0.41 -14.00
N SER A 32 8.31 -0.99 -14.49
CA SER A 32 8.52 -1.12 -15.94
C SER A 32 7.57 -2.13 -16.56
N GLU A 33 7.36 -3.26 -15.92
CA GLU A 33 6.42 -4.29 -16.37
C GLU A 33 4.97 -3.82 -16.27
N MET A 34 4.60 -3.07 -15.23
CA MET A 34 3.29 -2.39 -15.12
C MET A 34 3.04 -1.47 -16.31
N ALA A 35 4.03 -0.65 -16.69
CA ALA A 35 3.93 0.25 -17.83
C ALA A 35 3.79 -0.51 -19.15
N LEU A 36 4.60 -1.57 -19.35
CA LEU A 36 4.52 -2.43 -20.53
C LEU A 36 3.17 -3.14 -20.66
N ALA A 37 2.55 -3.51 -19.54
CA ALA A 37 1.21 -4.08 -19.49
C ALA A 37 0.09 -3.05 -19.76
N GLY A 38 0.42 -1.75 -19.87
CA GLY A 38 -0.52 -0.69 -20.21
C GLY A 38 -1.19 -0.04 -19.01
N PHE A 39 -0.74 -0.29 -17.78
CA PHE A 39 -1.22 0.41 -16.60
C PHE A 39 -0.66 1.84 -16.57
N THR A 40 -1.49 2.78 -16.12
CA THR A 40 -1.12 4.20 -15.97
C THR A 40 -1.08 4.65 -14.51
N GLY A 41 -1.43 3.78 -13.59
CA GLY A 41 -1.40 4.02 -12.15
C GLY A 41 -0.94 2.78 -11.38
N CYS A 42 -0.37 3.00 -10.21
CA CYS A 42 -0.06 1.90 -9.30
C CYS A 42 -0.34 2.29 -7.85
N GLU A 43 -0.48 1.28 -7.00
CA GLU A 43 -0.43 1.41 -5.57
C GLU A 43 1.03 1.41 -5.08
N VAL A 44 1.32 2.08 -3.96
CA VAL A 44 2.66 2.06 -3.36
C VAL A 44 2.92 0.71 -2.70
N GLY A 45 4.05 0.10 -3.02
CA GLY A 45 4.53 -1.13 -2.38
C GLY A 45 5.65 -0.90 -1.37
N GLY A 46 5.90 -1.90 -0.54
CA GLY A 46 6.93 -1.85 0.50
C GLY A 46 8.35 -1.62 -0.01
N SER A 47 8.65 -2.13 -1.21
CA SER A 47 9.96 -1.99 -1.87
C SER A 47 10.19 -0.64 -2.56
N TYR A 48 9.16 0.24 -2.62
CA TYR A 48 9.28 1.51 -3.33
C TYR A 48 10.14 2.53 -2.57
N PRO A 49 10.86 3.43 -3.29
CA PRO A 49 11.57 4.54 -2.68
C PRO A 49 10.68 5.35 -1.74
N LYS A 50 11.16 5.67 -0.53
CA LYS A 50 10.40 6.43 0.47
C LYS A 50 10.47 7.95 0.23
N ASP A 51 11.47 8.42 -0.51
CA ASP A 51 11.57 9.82 -0.92
C ASP A 51 10.59 10.09 -2.08
N PRO A 52 9.59 10.96 -1.90
CA PRO A 52 8.58 11.23 -2.91
C PRO A 52 9.16 11.86 -4.19
N VAL A 53 10.28 12.59 -4.11
CA VAL A 53 10.92 13.19 -5.29
C VAL A 53 11.56 12.09 -6.15
N VAL A 54 12.27 11.15 -5.51
CA VAL A 54 12.90 10.02 -6.18
C VAL A 54 11.84 9.12 -6.80
N LEU A 55 10.82 8.76 -6.01
CA LEU A 55 9.72 7.90 -6.47
C LEU A 55 8.97 8.52 -7.65
N LYS A 56 8.57 9.77 -7.53
CA LYS A 56 7.83 10.49 -8.56
C LYS A 56 8.59 10.51 -9.89
N LYS A 57 9.87 10.86 -9.85
CA LYS A 57 10.74 10.87 -11.04
C LYS A 57 10.83 9.49 -11.71
N ALA A 58 10.99 8.44 -10.93
CA ALA A 58 11.09 7.07 -11.43
C ALA A 58 9.79 6.59 -12.11
N LEU A 59 8.64 6.98 -11.57
CA LEU A 59 7.31 6.65 -12.11
C LEU A 59 6.99 7.47 -13.36
N GLU A 60 7.29 8.78 -13.36
CA GLU A 60 7.07 9.68 -14.50
C GLU A 60 7.81 9.21 -15.74
N LEU A 61 9.03 8.67 -15.62
CA LEU A 61 9.79 8.09 -16.72
C LEU A 61 9.04 6.94 -17.43
N ARG A 62 8.06 6.33 -16.77
CA ARG A 62 7.29 5.18 -17.26
C ARG A 62 5.83 5.52 -17.53
N GLY A 63 5.44 6.78 -17.37
CA GLY A 63 4.05 7.23 -17.53
C GLY A 63 3.10 6.67 -16.48
N ILE A 64 3.62 6.27 -15.31
CA ILE A 64 2.84 5.78 -14.17
C ILE A 64 2.70 6.89 -13.12
N SER A 65 1.56 6.94 -12.45
CA SER A 65 1.31 7.77 -11.27
C SER A 65 0.87 6.93 -10.09
N ILE A 66 1.06 7.43 -8.87
CA ILE A 66 0.48 6.80 -7.69
C ILE A 66 -1.03 7.05 -7.69
N ALA A 67 -1.81 5.97 -7.60
CA ALA A 67 -3.27 6.02 -7.48
C ALA A 67 -3.71 6.01 -6.01
N SER A 68 -3.03 5.21 -5.16
CA SER A 68 -3.33 5.06 -3.75
C SER A 68 -2.13 4.44 -3.02
N ALA A 69 -2.24 4.37 -1.70
CA ALA A 69 -1.40 3.52 -0.87
C ALA A 69 -2.23 2.96 0.29
N TRP A 70 -1.79 1.81 0.79
CA TRP A 70 -2.36 1.16 1.96
C TRP A 70 -1.86 1.81 3.23
N PHE A 71 -2.77 2.04 4.19
CA PHE A 71 -2.47 2.43 5.55
C PHE A 71 -3.05 1.41 6.53
N SER A 72 -2.19 0.80 7.32
CA SER A 72 -2.61 -0.06 8.44
C SER A 72 -2.86 0.81 9.67
N SER A 73 -4.12 0.93 10.05
CA SER A 73 -4.52 1.56 11.31
C SER A 73 -4.40 0.56 12.46
N PHE A 74 -4.05 1.04 13.64
CA PHE A 74 -3.88 0.25 14.85
C PHE A 74 -4.61 0.88 16.04
N LEU A 75 -5.77 1.48 15.82
CA LEU A 75 -6.57 2.18 16.85
C LEU A 75 -6.96 1.28 18.04
N LEU A 76 -7.06 -0.04 17.80
CA LEU A 76 -7.36 -1.00 18.86
C LEU A 76 -6.16 -1.33 19.77
N THR A 77 -4.94 -1.04 19.32
CA THR A 77 -3.71 -1.51 20.00
C THR A 77 -2.67 -0.43 20.27
N GLN A 78 -2.86 0.75 19.68
CA GLN A 78 -1.94 1.89 19.85
C GLN A 78 -2.69 3.13 20.32
N PRO A 79 -1.99 4.10 20.97
CA PRO A 79 -2.58 5.39 21.33
C PRO A 79 -3.08 6.13 20.08
N TYR A 80 -4.25 6.77 20.21
CA TYR A 80 -4.87 7.53 19.11
C TYR A 80 -3.92 8.57 18.49
N GLU A 81 -3.22 9.32 19.33
CA GLU A 81 -2.32 10.39 18.90
C GLU A 81 -1.16 9.85 18.01
N GLN A 82 -0.71 8.62 18.28
CA GLN A 82 0.31 7.99 17.45
C GLN A 82 -0.26 7.60 16.09
N VAL A 83 -1.44 6.95 16.08
CA VAL A 83 -2.10 6.53 14.83
C VAL A 83 -2.47 7.75 13.98
N GLU A 84 -2.99 8.82 14.59
CA GLU A 84 -3.30 10.08 13.90
C GLU A 84 -2.06 10.69 13.27
N LYS A 85 -0.96 10.78 14.01
CA LYS A 85 0.32 11.31 13.50
C LYS A 85 0.81 10.53 12.29
N ASP A 86 0.79 9.20 12.37
CA ASP A 86 1.26 8.32 11.30
C ASP A 86 0.34 8.42 10.07
N PHE A 87 -0.98 8.51 10.30
CA PHE A 87 -1.95 8.71 9.22
C PHE A 87 -1.78 10.05 8.51
N ILE A 88 -1.56 11.14 9.26
CA ILE A 88 -1.29 12.46 8.68
C ILE A 88 -0.04 12.42 7.81
N ALA A 89 1.05 11.84 8.31
CA ALA A 89 2.30 11.71 7.55
C ALA A 89 2.11 10.90 6.26
N HIS A 90 1.31 9.83 6.33
CA HIS A 90 0.95 9.02 5.17
C HIS A 90 0.12 9.81 4.14
N CYS A 91 -0.85 10.60 4.59
CA CYS A 91 -1.65 11.47 3.73
C CYS A 91 -0.80 12.58 3.09
N GLU A 92 0.15 13.16 3.81
CA GLU A 92 1.09 14.14 3.27
C GLU A 92 1.98 13.53 2.17
N PHE A 93 2.47 12.32 2.36
CA PHE A 93 3.18 11.57 1.34
C PHE A 93 2.31 11.35 0.10
N LEU A 94 1.08 10.85 0.25
CA LEU A 94 0.15 10.64 -0.87
C LEU A 94 -0.14 11.96 -1.61
N LYS A 95 -0.35 13.05 -0.88
CA LYS A 95 -0.53 14.38 -1.45
C LYS A 95 0.68 14.84 -2.27
N ALA A 96 1.89 14.60 -1.77
CA ALA A 96 3.13 14.91 -2.50
C ALA A 96 3.25 14.09 -3.79
N MET A 97 2.74 12.86 -3.79
CA MET A 97 2.68 11.99 -4.97
C MET A 97 1.53 12.32 -5.93
N GLY A 98 0.60 13.21 -5.54
CA GLY A 98 -0.58 13.58 -6.33
C GLY A 98 -1.69 12.53 -6.30
N ALA A 99 -1.67 11.62 -5.35
CA ALA A 99 -2.76 10.65 -5.13
C ALA A 99 -3.91 11.29 -4.34
N GLU A 100 -5.14 10.91 -4.68
CA GLU A 100 -6.37 11.41 -4.05
C GLU A 100 -7.03 10.39 -3.13
N PHE A 101 -6.53 9.16 -3.10
CA PHE A 101 -7.13 8.04 -2.36
C PHE A 101 -6.11 7.38 -1.44
N CYS A 102 -6.59 6.99 -0.27
CA CYS A 102 -5.88 6.18 0.72
C CYS A 102 -6.75 4.97 1.07
N ASN A 103 -6.19 3.77 0.96
CA ASN A 103 -6.85 2.55 1.43
C ASN A 103 -6.49 2.34 2.89
N VAL A 104 -7.49 2.30 3.76
CA VAL A 104 -7.28 2.16 5.21
C VAL A 104 -7.97 0.91 5.72
N ALA A 105 -7.29 0.16 6.58
CA ALA A 105 -7.91 -0.89 7.36
C ALA A 105 -7.38 -0.91 8.80
N GLU A 106 -8.28 -1.21 9.75
CA GLU A 106 -7.90 -1.48 11.13
C GLU A 106 -7.23 -2.84 11.21
N GLN A 107 -5.99 -2.87 11.65
CA GLN A 107 -5.13 -4.05 11.73
C GLN A 107 -4.79 -4.47 13.17
N GLY A 108 -5.31 -3.77 14.16
CA GLY A 108 -5.18 -4.17 15.57
C GLY A 108 -5.70 -5.60 15.75
N ASN A 109 -4.90 -6.46 16.33
CA ASN A 109 -5.19 -7.90 16.50
C ASN A 109 -5.33 -8.71 15.19
N SER A 110 -4.97 -8.16 14.03
CA SER A 110 -5.01 -8.88 12.76
C SER A 110 -4.10 -10.12 12.79
N VAL A 111 -4.50 -11.15 12.04
CA VAL A 111 -3.68 -12.33 11.75
C VAL A 111 -2.89 -12.20 10.46
N GLN A 112 -3.03 -11.11 9.73
CA GLN A 112 -2.29 -10.84 8.50
C GLN A 112 -0.78 -10.90 8.76
N GLY A 113 -0.03 -11.52 7.85
CA GLY A 113 1.41 -11.76 8.01
C GLY A 113 1.80 -12.88 8.97
N LYS A 114 0.85 -13.54 9.65
CA LYS A 114 1.10 -14.71 10.50
C LYS A 114 0.92 -15.98 9.67
N LEU A 115 2.00 -16.49 9.11
CA LEU A 115 1.97 -17.61 8.14
C LEU A 115 1.43 -18.92 8.71
N ASP A 116 1.56 -19.12 10.03
CA ASP A 116 1.13 -20.34 10.72
C ASP A 116 -0.33 -20.30 11.23
N VAL A 117 -1.02 -19.18 11.02
CA VAL A 117 -2.38 -18.99 11.49
C VAL A 117 -3.35 -18.98 10.31
N PRO A 118 -4.30 -19.93 10.24
CA PRO A 118 -5.35 -19.90 9.22
C PRO A 118 -6.16 -18.60 9.33
N VAL A 119 -6.31 -17.88 8.24
CA VAL A 119 -6.95 -16.55 8.20
C VAL A 119 -8.35 -16.55 8.84
N PHE A 120 -9.15 -17.58 8.56
CA PHE A 120 -10.51 -17.67 9.10
C PHE A 120 -10.57 -18.12 10.55
N ALA A 121 -9.62 -18.94 11.02
CA ALA A 121 -9.62 -19.44 12.38
C ALA A 121 -9.12 -18.43 13.41
N GLY A 122 -8.27 -17.50 12.99
CA GLY A 122 -7.66 -16.47 13.86
C GLY A 122 -8.26 -15.09 13.71
N LYS A 123 -9.28 -14.91 12.85
CA LYS A 123 -9.85 -13.58 12.59
C LYS A 123 -10.51 -13.01 13.85
N PRO A 124 -10.06 -11.85 14.36
CA PRO A 124 -10.67 -11.23 15.52
C PRO A 124 -12.07 -10.71 15.19
N THR A 125 -12.91 -10.65 16.21
CA THR A 125 -14.22 -9.98 16.16
C THR A 125 -14.23 -8.87 17.18
N ASN A 126 -14.53 -7.66 16.74
CA ASN A 126 -14.63 -6.51 17.61
C ASN A 126 -15.89 -6.58 18.50
N THR A 127 -15.79 -6.08 19.72
CA THR A 127 -16.94 -5.85 20.59
C THR A 127 -17.67 -4.57 20.16
N GLU A 128 -18.89 -4.36 20.70
CA GLU A 128 -19.66 -3.11 20.49
C GLU A 128 -18.86 -1.86 20.91
N GLU A 129 -18.04 -1.96 21.98
CA GLU A 129 -17.22 -0.87 22.49
C GLU A 129 -15.99 -0.56 21.61
N GLN A 130 -15.59 -1.50 20.76
CA GLN A 130 -14.44 -1.38 19.83
C GLN A 130 -14.85 -0.84 18.47
N TRP A 131 -16.16 -0.73 18.22
CA TRP A 131 -16.72 -0.09 17.02
C TRP A 131 -17.04 1.39 17.28
#